data_4eb871d425fabeffd7691e01a9c1b4ab
#
_entry.id   4eb871d425fabeffd7691e01a9c1b4ab
#
_cell.length_a   1.000
_cell.length_b   1.000
_cell.length_c   1.000
_cell.angle_alpha   90.00
_cell.angle_beta   90.00
_cell.angle_gamma   90.00
#
_symmetry.space_group_name_H-M   'P 1'
#
loop_
_entity.id
_entity.type
_entity.pdbx_description
1 polymer ?
#
loop_
_entity_poly.entity_id
_entity_poly.type
_entity_poly.pdbx_seq_one_letter_code
_entity_poly.pdbx_strand_id
1 'polypeptide(L)'
;MRAGAACGKASGMIRIGVLNISDRASAGVYEDTPGKACVALLREWLATPFETDYKVVPDERAVIEAELRRMADEAACCLVVTTGGTGPAPRDVTPEATAAVCEKLLPGFGELMRATSLKFVPTAILSRQTAGVRGRTLIVNLPGRPKAIRENLEAVFPAIPYCVDLIGGPRLETTAAMRAFRPGG
;
A
#
# COMPACT_ATOMS: atom_id res chain seq x y z
N MET A 1 -4.87 -1.57 -43.48
CA MET A 1 -5.81 -2.08 -42.51
C MET A 1 -5.02 -2.73 -41.36
N ARG A 2 -4.93 -2.06 -40.19
CA ARG A 2 -4.36 -2.66 -38.97
C ARG A 2 -5.50 -2.80 -37.99
N ALA A 3 -5.83 -4.05 -37.69
CA ALA A 3 -6.84 -4.40 -36.70
C ALA A 3 -6.32 -4.01 -35.31
N GLY A 4 -7.02 -3.07 -34.67
CA GLY A 4 -6.81 -2.74 -33.26
C GLY A 4 -7.28 -3.91 -32.40
N ALA A 5 -6.34 -4.55 -31.71
CA ALA A 5 -6.67 -5.52 -30.68
C ALA A 5 -7.35 -4.77 -29.52
N ALA A 6 -8.66 -4.95 -29.39
CA ALA A 6 -9.40 -4.54 -28.20
C ALA A 6 -8.88 -5.36 -27.03
N CYS A 7 -8.18 -4.68 -26.10
CA CYS A 7 -7.80 -5.27 -24.81
C CYS A 7 -9.05 -5.60 -24.04
N GLY A 8 -9.42 -6.88 -24.02
CA GLY A 8 -10.57 -7.40 -23.30
C GLY A 8 -10.44 -7.02 -21.81
N LYS A 9 -11.43 -6.29 -21.26
CA LYS A 9 -11.61 -6.10 -19.84
C LYS A 9 -11.80 -7.47 -19.20
N ALA A 10 -10.76 -7.97 -18.54
CA ALA A 10 -10.92 -9.10 -17.62
C ALA A 10 -11.85 -8.60 -16.49
N SER A 11 -13.08 -9.11 -16.47
CA SER A 11 -14.08 -8.86 -15.42
C SER A 11 -13.77 -9.67 -14.16
N GLY A 12 -12.53 -9.60 -13.69
CA GLY A 12 -12.12 -10.18 -12.41
C GLY A 12 -12.39 -9.20 -11.28
N MET A 13 -12.77 -9.72 -10.11
CA MET A 13 -12.86 -8.93 -8.87
C MET A 13 -11.53 -8.23 -8.60
N ILE A 14 -11.59 -6.92 -8.32
CA ILE A 14 -10.40 -6.14 -7.97
C ILE A 14 -9.85 -6.66 -6.65
N ARG A 15 -8.53 -6.84 -6.56
CA ARG A 15 -7.85 -7.25 -5.34
C ARG A 15 -6.92 -6.18 -4.82
N ILE A 16 -6.96 -5.99 -3.49
CA ILE A 16 -6.09 -5.08 -2.76
C ILE A 16 -5.42 -5.86 -1.64
N GLY A 17 -4.08 -5.84 -1.61
CA GLY A 17 -3.28 -6.48 -0.59
C GLY A 17 -3.17 -5.61 0.66
N VAL A 18 -3.27 -6.23 1.84
CA VAL A 18 -2.94 -5.62 3.12
C VAL A 18 -1.97 -6.55 3.84
N LEU A 19 -0.73 -6.11 4.01
CA LEU A 19 0.34 -6.87 4.61
C LEU A 19 0.76 -6.24 5.94
N ASN A 20 0.39 -6.85 7.06
CA ASN A 20 0.90 -6.45 8.36
C ASN A 20 2.23 -7.14 8.65
N ILE A 21 3.26 -6.36 8.94
CA ILE A 21 4.62 -6.82 9.21
C ILE A 21 4.88 -6.61 10.70
N SER A 22 4.93 -7.71 11.44
CA SER A 22 5.09 -7.69 12.90
C SER A 22 5.43 -9.06 13.45
N ASP A 23 6.60 -9.21 14.05
CA ASP A 23 7.01 -10.43 14.78
C ASP A 23 5.96 -10.84 15.83
N ARG A 24 5.43 -9.87 16.58
CA ARG A 24 4.49 -10.12 17.67
C ARG A 24 3.11 -10.52 17.18
N ALA A 25 2.62 -9.89 16.13
CA ALA A 25 1.31 -10.22 15.56
C ALA A 25 1.36 -11.57 14.82
N SER A 26 2.44 -11.86 14.08
CA SER A 26 2.63 -13.13 13.39
C SER A 26 2.75 -14.32 14.34
N ALA A 27 3.31 -14.10 15.54
CA ALA A 27 3.37 -15.09 16.63
C ALA A 27 2.07 -15.19 17.45
N GLY A 28 1.02 -14.43 17.13
CA GLY A 28 -0.26 -14.44 17.86
C GLY A 28 -0.19 -13.81 19.25
N VAL A 29 0.84 -13.01 19.56
CA VAL A 29 1.03 -12.40 20.89
C VAL A 29 0.00 -11.28 21.15
N TYR A 30 -0.50 -10.61 20.12
CA TYR A 30 -1.59 -9.63 20.23
C TYR A 30 -2.43 -9.59 18.95
N GLU A 31 -3.62 -8.98 19.08
CA GLU A 31 -4.50 -8.81 17.95
C GLU A 31 -3.95 -7.79 16.94
N ASP A 32 -3.99 -8.12 15.64
CA ASP A 32 -3.60 -7.21 14.57
C ASP A 32 -4.60 -6.06 14.40
N THR A 33 -4.39 -4.99 15.12
CA THR A 33 -5.16 -3.74 14.96
C THR A 33 -4.67 -2.89 13.79
N PRO A 34 -3.35 -2.80 13.44
CA PRO A 34 -2.86 -2.02 12.30
C PRO A 34 -3.41 -2.50 10.95
N GLY A 35 -3.33 -3.78 10.66
CA GLY A 35 -3.81 -4.32 9.40
C GLY A 35 -5.33 -4.18 9.25
N LYS A 36 -6.09 -4.42 10.33
CA LYS A 36 -7.54 -4.19 10.36
C LYS A 36 -7.90 -2.72 10.11
N ALA A 37 -7.11 -1.78 10.65
CA ALA A 37 -7.30 -0.35 10.40
C ALA A 37 -7.10 -0.01 8.92
N CYS A 38 -6.07 -0.57 8.25
CA CYS A 38 -5.88 -0.40 6.81
C CYS A 38 -7.10 -0.87 6.01
N VAL A 39 -7.61 -2.08 6.30
CA VAL A 39 -8.81 -2.62 5.62
C VAL A 39 -10.03 -1.74 5.82
N ALA A 40 -10.24 -1.24 7.04
CA ALA A 40 -11.38 -0.37 7.35
C ALA A 40 -11.32 0.94 6.55
N LEU A 41 -10.14 1.58 6.45
CA LEU A 41 -9.94 2.80 5.69
C LEU A 41 -10.14 2.60 4.18
N LEU A 42 -9.61 1.50 3.63
CA LEU A 42 -9.80 1.17 2.23
C LEU A 42 -11.28 0.98 1.90
N ARG A 43 -12.06 0.33 2.77
CA ARG A 43 -13.51 0.16 2.62
C ARG A 43 -14.29 1.46 2.81
N GLU A 44 -13.83 2.34 3.69
CA GLU A 44 -14.44 3.66 3.91
C GLU A 44 -14.27 4.56 2.66
N TRP A 45 -13.10 4.48 1.98
CA TRP A 45 -12.73 5.44 0.96
C TRP A 45 -12.92 4.98 -0.49
N LEU A 46 -12.94 3.67 -0.74
CA LEU A 46 -13.17 3.14 -2.08
C LEU A 46 -14.65 2.80 -2.30
N ALA A 47 -15.23 3.37 -3.35
CA ALA A 47 -16.55 3.01 -3.85
C ALA A 47 -16.52 1.76 -4.73
N THR A 48 -15.39 1.52 -5.41
CA THR A 48 -15.19 0.33 -6.24
C THR A 48 -15.13 -0.92 -5.37
N PRO A 49 -15.97 -1.95 -5.62
CA PRO A 49 -15.91 -3.22 -4.90
C PRO A 49 -14.56 -3.92 -5.09
N PHE A 50 -14.01 -4.46 -4.01
CA PHE A 50 -12.75 -5.21 -4.03
C PHE A 50 -12.70 -6.33 -3.01
N GLU A 51 -11.89 -7.34 -3.28
CA GLU A 51 -11.46 -8.36 -2.32
C GLU A 51 -10.17 -7.95 -1.64
N THR A 52 -10.05 -8.25 -0.36
CA THR A 52 -8.82 -8.00 0.40
C THR A 52 -8.00 -9.28 0.48
N ASP A 53 -6.78 -9.24 -0.04
CA ASP A 53 -5.75 -10.25 0.22
C ASP A 53 -4.98 -9.83 1.48
N TYR A 54 -5.34 -10.43 2.62
CA TYR A 54 -4.85 -10.05 3.94
C TYR A 54 -3.85 -11.04 4.49
N LYS A 55 -2.69 -10.55 4.94
CA LYS A 55 -1.64 -11.39 5.53
C LYS A 55 -0.93 -10.69 6.67
N VAL A 56 -0.49 -11.49 7.66
CA VAL A 56 0.41 -11.07 8.74
C VAL A 56 1.70 -11.88 8.61
N VAL A 57 2.86 -11.20 8.61
CA VAL A 57 4.17 -11.83 8.48
C VAL A 57 5.15 -11.30 9.52
N PRO A 58 6.21 -12.04 9.87
CA PRO A 58 7.27 -11.55 10.75
C PRO A 58 8.11 -10.44 10.07
N ASP A 59 8.85 -9.69 10.87
CA ASP A 59 9.80 -8.66 10.42
C ASP A 59 11.06 -9.31 9.81
N GLU A 60 10.88 -10.15 8.78
CA GLU A 60 11.93 -10.85 8.04
C GLU A 60 11.91 -10.48 6.57
N ARG A 61 13.01 -9.87 6.10
CA ARG A 61 13.12 -9.31 4.76
C ARG A 61 12.72 -10.30 3.66
N ALA A 62 13.24 -11.52 3.70
CA ALA A 62 12.96 -12.54 2.68
C ALA A 62 11.47 -12.94 2.65
N VAL A 63 10.83 -13.01 3.82
CA VAL A 63 9.39 -13.34 3.93
C VAL A 63 8.54 -12.19 3.38
N ILE A 64 8.89 -10.94 3.72
CA ILE A 64 8.21 -9.74 3.22
C ILE A 64 8.34 -9.67 1.70
N GLU A 65 9.55 -9.83 1.14
CA GLU A 65 9.79 -9.82 -0.30
C GLU A 65 8.99 -10.90 -1.04
N ALA A 66 8.97 -12.12 -0.52
CA ALA A 66 8.20 -13.23 -1.11
C ALA A 66 6.70 -12.91 -1.14
N GLU A 67 6.16 -12.38 -0.04
CA GLU A 67 4.75 -12.07 0.06
C GLU A 67 4.35 -10.87 -0.81
N LEU A 68 5.19 -9.83 -0.91
CA LEU A 68 4.97 -8.71 -1.83
C LEU A 68 4.95 -9.17 -3.29
N ARG A 69 5.87 -10.07 -3.69
CA ARG A 69 5.86 -10.65 -5.04
C ARG A 69 4.60 -11.48 -5.27
N ARG A 70 4.21 -12.33 -4.33
CA ARG A 70 2.98 -13.13 -4.42
C ARG A 70 1.74 -12.24 -4.61
N MET A 71 1.60 -11.21 -3.79
CA MET A 71 0.46 -10.27 -3.89
C MET A 71 0.43 -9.54 -5.23
N ALA A 72 1.60 -9.14 -5.75
CA ALA A 72 1.67 -8.42 -7.03
C ALA A 72 1.52 -9.34 -8.24
N ASP A 73 2.27 -10.44 -8.30
CA ASP A 73 2.44 -11.25 -9.50
C ASP A 73 1.39 -12.37 -9.63
N GLU A 74 1.03 -13.01 -8.49
CA GLU A 74 0.12 -14.15 -8.48
C GLU A 74 -1.31 -13.74 -8.12
N ALA A 75 -1.48 -12.98 -7.03
CA ALA A 75 -2.79 -12.49 -6.61
C ALA A 75 -3.28 -11.32 -7.47
N ALA A 76 -2.40 -10.69 -8.25
CA ALA A 76 -2.68 -9.55 -9.12
C ALA A 76 -3.35 -8.38 -8.38
N CYS A 77 -2.92 -8.10 -7.14
CA CYS A 77 -3.37 -6.94 -6.40
C CYS A 77 -2.96 -5.66 -7.14
N CYS A 78 -3.88 -4.73 -7.36
CA CYS A 78 -3.56 -3.44 -8.00
C CYS A 78 -2.91 -2.44 -7.03
N LEU A 79 -3.16 -2.62 -5.74
CA LEU A 79 -2.61 -1.87 -4.63
C LEU A 79 -2.23 -2.86 -3.52
N VAL A 80 -1.06 -2.67 -2.92
CA VAL A 80 -0.67 -3.33 -1.67
C VAL A 80 -0.30 -2.24 -0.67
N VAL A 81 -0.97 -2.23 0.48
CA VAL A 81 -0.56 -1.40 1.61
C VAL A 81 0.10 -2.29 2.65
N THR A 82 1.31 -1.92 3.07
CA THR A 82 1.97 -2.59 4.18
C THR A 82 1.88 -1.75 5.44
N THR A 83 1.94 -2.35 6.61
CA THR A 83 2.02 -1.64 7.88
C THR A 83 3.03 -2.30 8.79
N GLY A 84 3.88 -1.51 9.44
CA GLY A 84 4.96 -1.99 10.32
C GLY A 84 6.34 -2.03 9.65
N GLY A 85 7.39 -2.20 10.44
CA GLY A 85 8.77 -2.35 10.01
C GLY A 85 9.38 -1.17 9.25
N THR A 86 8.91 0.08 9.49
CA THR A 86 9.33 1.27 8.73
C THR A 86 10.24 2.24 9.49
N GLY A 87 10.65 1.90 10.70
CA GLY A 87 11.56 2.71 11.51
C GLY A 87 13.04 2.38 11.26
N PRO A 88 13.96 2.90 12.09
CA PRO A 88 15.40 2.68 11.97
C PRO A 88 15.92 1.49 12.79
N ALA A 89 15.08 0.73 13.46
CA ALA A 89 15.52 -0.41 14.25
C ALA A 89 16.07 -1.55 13.35
N PRO A 90 16.97 -2.41 13.85
CA PRO A 90 17.56 -3.48 13.06
C PRO A 90 16.55 -4.46 12.42
N ARG A 91 15.38 -4.62 13.03
CA ARG A 91 14.29 -5.46 12.52
C ARG A 91 13.36 -4.70 11.57
N ASP A 92 13.45 -3.38 11.45
CA ASP A 92 12.65 -2.59 10.51
C ASP A 92 13.25 -2.72 9.11
N VAL A 93 12.75 -3.62 8.30
CA VAL A 93 13.29 -3.96 6.96
C VAL A 93 12.26 -3.83 5.84
N THR A 94 11.09 -3.29 6.13
CA THR A 94 10.00 -3.14 5.15
C THR A 94 10.39 -2.26 3.96
N PRO A 95 11.06 -1.10 4.13
CA PRO A 95 11.48 -0.27 3.00
C PRO A 95 12.50 -0.97 2.10
N GLU A 96 13.44 -1.73 2.67
CA GLU A 96 14.43 -2.49 1.93
C GLU A 96 13.79 -3.63 1.13
N ALA A 97 12.84 -4.35 1.74
CA ALA A 97 12.09 -5.39 1.05
C ALA A 97 11.27 -4.81 -0.10
N THR A 98 10.60 -3.68 0.11
CA THR A 98 9.84 -2.98 -0.92
C THR A 98 10.74 -2.53 -2.08
N ALA A 99 11.89 -1.91 -1.76
CA ALA A 99 12.85 -1.48 -2.78
C ALA A 99 13.40 -2.64 -3.60
N ALA A 100 13.61 -3.81 -2.99
CA ALA A 100 14.13 -5.01 -3.67
C ALA A 100 13.13 -5.66 -4.65
N VAL A 101 11.83 -5.44 -4.45
CA VAL A 101 10.80 -6.05 -5.31
C VAL A 101 10.23 -5.09 -6.36
N CYS A 102 10.40 -3.78 -6.19
CA CYS A 102 9.86 -2.76 -7.09
C CYS A 102 10.83 -2.40 -8.22
N GLU A 103 10.32 -2.21 -9.43
CA GLU A 103 11.09 -1.68 -10.57
C GLU A 103 11.24 -0.16 -10.50
N LYS A 104 10.32 0.52 -9.82
CA LYS A 104 10.32 1.99 -9.67
C LYS A 104 9.98 2.36 -8.24
N LEU A 105 10.78 3.22 -7.64
CA LEU A 105 10.46 3.82 -6.34
C LEU A 105 9.73 5.15 -6.54
N LEU A 106 8.79 5.44 -5.66
CA LEU A 106 7.99 6.68 -5.63
C LEU A 106 8.24 7.42 -4.31
N PRO A 107 9.41 8.07 -4.14
CA PRO A 107 9.81 8.67 -2.87
C PRO A 107 8.86 9.76 -2.37
N GLY A 108 8.15 10.46 -3.27
CA GLY A 108 7.18 11.49 -2.91
C GLY A 108 6.07 11.02 -1.97
N PHE A 109 5.69 9.75 -2.01
CA PHE A 109 4.77 9.17 -1.03
C PHE A 109 5.35 9.24 0.39
N GLY A 110 6.58 8.76 0.57
CA GLY A 110 7.27 8.80 1.86
C GLY A 110 7.54 10.21 2.34
N GLU A 111 7.90 11.12 1.45
CA GLU A 111 8.12 12.54 1.73
C GLU A 111 6.85 13.20 2.29
N LEU A 112 5.72 13.03 1.61
CA LEU A 112 4.45 13.62 2.05
C LEU A 112 3.96 13.01 3.37
N MET A 113 4.08 11.68 3.55
CA MET A 113 3.71 11.01 4.79
C MET A 113 4.56 11.52 5.97
N ARG A 114 5.89 11.65 5.81
CA ARG A 114 6.76 12.21 6.85
C ARG A 114 6.42 13.67 7.14
N ALA A 115 6.26 14.50 6.12
CA ALA A 115 5.89 15.91 6.29
C ALA A 115 4.55 16.08 7.05
N THR A 116 3.58 15.21 6.77
CA THR A 116 2.29 15.19 7.49
C THR A 116 2.47 14.81 8.94
N SER A 117 3.19 13.71 9.22
CA SER A 117 3.40 13.21 10.58
C SER A 117 4.24 14.17 11.44
N LEU A 118 5.21 14.89 10.86
CA LEU A 118 6.05 15.86 11.57
C LEU A 118 5.25 17.02 12.19
N LYS A 119 4.04 17.28 11.72
CA LYS A 119 3.13 18.27 12.33
C LYS A 119 2.69 17.87 13.74
N PHE A 120 2.76 16.60 14.07
CA PHE A 120 2.26 16.04 15.34
C PHE A 120 3.33 15.35 16.16
N VAL A 121 4.32 14.74 15.51
CA VAL A 121 5.32 13.88 16.16
C VAL A 121 6.71 14.20 15.61
N PRO A 122 7.59 14.86 16.40
CA PRO A 122 8.95 15.20 15.94
C PRO A 122 9.79 14.00 15.50
N THR A 123 9.58 12.83 16.11
CA THR A 123 10.31 11.60 15.76
C THR A 123 9.85 10.97 14.44
N ALA A 124 8.83 11.52 13.76
CA ALA A 124 8.44 11.09 12.42
C ALA A 124 9.57 11.24 11.38
N ILE A 125 10.57 12.09 11.64
CA ILE A 125 11.78 12.21 10.82
C ILE A 125 12.56 10.88 10.72
N LEU A 126 12.39 9.97 11.66
CA LEU A 126 13.04 8.66 11.67
C LEU A 126 12.32 7.63 10.78
N SER A 127 11.12 7.96 10.28
CA SER A 127 10.36 7.07 9.41
C SER A 127 11.01 6.96 8.03
N ARG A 128 11.17 5.71 7.57
CA ARG A 128 11.72 5.37 6.26
C ARG A 128 10.63 4.88 5.29
N GLN A 129 9.36 5.26 5.57
CA GLN A 129 8.23 4.97 4.71
C GLN A 129 8.52 5.37 3.26
N THR A 130 8.11 4.51 2.32
CA THR A 130 8.26 4.72 0.89
C THR A 130 7.09 4.10 0.13
N ALA A 131 7.10 4.25 -1.19
CA ALA A 131 6.24 3.51 -2.10
C ALA A 131 7.03 3.11 -3.34
N GLY A 132 6.50 2.13 -4.06
CA GLY A 132 7.08 1.70 -5.33
C GLY A 132 6.07 0.96 -6.20
N VAL A 133 6.48 0.70 -7.43
CA VAL A 133 5.68 -0.01 -8.43
C VAL A 133 6.36 -1.32 -8.76
N ARG A 134 5.58 -2.41 -8.73
CA ARG A 134 5.93 -3.72 -9.28
C ARG A 134 4.90 -4.11 -10.33
N GLY A 135 5.32 -4.20 -11.59
CA GLY A 135 4.41 -4.48 -12.71
C GLY A 135 3.23 -3.51 -12.73
N ARG A 136 2.03 -3.98 -12.39
CA ARG A 136 0.79 -3.20 -12.34
C ARG A 136 0.29 -2.97 -10.90
N THR A 137 1.14 -3.15 -9.92
CA THR A 137 0.85 -3.04 -8.48
C THR A 137 1.56 -1.83 -7.90
N LEU A 138 0.81 -0.94 -7.25
CA LEU A 138 1.36 0.09 -6.37
C LEU A 138 1.55 -0.51 -4.96
N ILE A 139 2.75 -0.40 -4.40
CA ILE A 139 3.05 -0.82 -3.02
C ILE A 139 3.32 0.42 -2.18
N VAL A 140 2.63 0.58 -1.04
CA VAL A 140 2.77 1.74 -0.14
C VAL A 140 3.06 1.26 1.27
N ASN A 141 4.17 1.74 1.86
CA ASN A 141 4.54 1.39 3.23
C ASN A 141 3.97 2.39 4.24
N LEU A 142 3.17 1.92 5.18
CA LEU A 142 2.55 2.70 6.24
C LEU A 142 3.20 2.42 7.60
N PRO A 143 3.08 3.34 8.57
CA PRO A 143 3.56 3.09 9.92
C PRO A 143 2.73 2.02 10.63
N GLY A 144 3.26 1.46 11.74
CA GLY A 144 2.59 0.40 12.50
C GLY A 144 1.52 0.87 13.49
N ARG A 145 1.33 2.16 13.72
CA ARG A 145 0.33 2.67 14.69
C ARG A 145 -0.98 3.04 14.00
N PRO A 146 -2.16 2.54 14.44
CA PRO A 146 -3.43 2.78 13.77
C PRO A 146 -3.77 4.26 13.51
N LYS A 147 -3.52 5.15 14.49
CA LYS A 147 -3.71 6.59 14.31
C LYS A 147 -2.82 7.16 13.21
N ALA A 148 -1.54 6.78 13.19
CA ALA A 148 -0.59 7.23 12.19
C ALA A 148 -0.90 6.63 10.79
N ILE A 149 -1.49 5.43 10.72
CA ILE A 149 -1.96 4.83 9.47
C ILE A 149 -3.01 5.73 8.81
N ARG A 150 -4.05 6.15 9.54
CA ARG A 150 -5.08 7.06 9.00
C ARG A 150 -4.46 8.36 8.51
N GLU A 151 -3.67 9.04 9.34
CA GLU A 151 -3.04 10.33 9.01
C GLU A 151 -2.16 10.25 7.75
N ASN A 152 -1.37 9.19 7.64
CA ASN A 152 -0.44 9.02 6.51
C ASN A 152 -1.16 8.58 5.24
N LEU A 153 -2.06 7.60 5.35
CA LEU A 153 -2.78 7.11 4.19
C LEU A 153 -3.71 8.19 3.63
N GLU A 154 -4.39 8.96 4.49
CA GLU A 154 -5.24 10.09 4.09
C GLU A 154 -4.47 11.14 3.28
N ALA A 155 -3.22 11.43 3.67
CA ALA A 155 -2.38 12.39 2.97
C ALA A 155 -2.03 11.96 1.55
N VAL A 156 -1.78 10.68 1.31
CA VAL A 156 -1.31 10.16 0.01
C VAL A 156 -2.43 9.54 -0.84
N PHE A 157 -3.56 9.18 -0.23
CA PHE A 157 -4.64 8.48 -0.91
C PHE A 157 -5.19 9.21 -2.15
N PRO A 158 -5.30 10.55 -2.18
CA PRO A 158 -5.76 11.26 -3.38
C PRO A 158 -4.98 10.92 -4.64
N ALA A 159 -3.70 10.55 -4.53
CA ALA A 159 -2.85 10.18 -5.66
C ALA A 159 -2.92 8.68 -6.03
N ILE A 160 -3.36 7.81 -5.11
CA ILE A 160 -3.33 6.35 -5.29
C ILE A 160 -4.17 5.90 -6.51
N PRO A 161 -5.45 6.30 -6.67
CA PRO A 161 -6.25 5.85 -7.80
C PRO A 161 -5.66 6.24 -9.15
N TYR A 162 -5.13 7.46 -9.26
CA TYR A 162 -4.47 7.90 -10.49
C TYR A 162 -3.15 7.18 -10.76
N CYS A 163 -2.36 6.90 -9.73
CA CYS A 163 -1.16 6.08 -9.87
C CYS A 163 -1.49 4.68 -10.37
N VAL A 164 -2.55 4.04 -9.84
CA VAL A 164 -3.03 2.73 -10.31
C VAL A 164 -3.48 2.80 -11.77
N ASP A 165 -4.18 3.86 -12.20
CA ASP A 165 -4.55 4.08 -13.61
C ASP A 165 -3.28 4.15 -14.50
N LEU A 166 -2.27 4.93 -14.10
CA LEU A 166 -1.03 5.13 -14.85
C LEU A 166 -0.20 3.86 -15.06
N ILE A 167 -0.21 2.95 -14.11
CA ILE A 167 0.51 1.68 -14.20
C ILE A 167 -0.32 0.58 -14.88
N GLY A 168 -1.48 0.93 -15.46
CA GLY A 168 -2.35 0.01 -16.18
C GLY A 168 -3.18 -0.90 -15.27
N GLY A 169 -3.39 -0.50 -14.02
CA GLY A 169 -4.31 -1.16 -13.09
C GLY A 169 -5.79 -0.85 -13.38
N PRO A 170 -6.70 -1.42 -12.60
CA PRO A 170 -8.13 -1.15 -12.73
C PRO A 170 -8.47 0.25 -12.22
N ARG A 171 -9.55 0.83 -12.74
CA ARG A 171 -10.04 2.10 -12.25
C ARG A 171 -10.62 1.96 -10.84
N LEU A 172 -10.06 2.72 -9.91
CA LEU A 172 -10.52 2.81 -8.53
C LEU A 172 -11.32 4.10 -8.34
N GLU A 173 -12.62 3.97 -8.07
CA GLU A 173 -13.47 5.11 -7.70
C GLU A 173 -13.53 5.26 -6.20
N THR A 174 -13.65 6.51 -5.74
CA THR A 174 -13.67 6.85 -4.32
C THR A 174 -15.05 7.28 -3.85
N THR A 175 -15.31 7.09 -2.56
CA THR A 175 -16.52 7.59 -1.89
C THR A 175 -16.45 9.12 -1.67
N ALA A 176 -17.53 9.73 -1.20
CA ALA A 176 -17.54 11.14 -0.81
C ALA A 176 -16.59 11.46 0.37
N ALA A 177 -16.21 10.45 1.16
CA ALA A 177 -15.28 10.60 2.29
C ALA A 177 -13.83 10.83 1.85
N MET A 178 -13.48 10.49 0.60
CA MET A 178 -12.12 10.64 0.08
C MET A 178 -12.15 11.01 -1.41
N ARG A 179 -11.59 12.17 -1.75
CA ARG A 179 -11.54 12.62 -3.14
C ARG A 179 -10.21 12.24 -3.81
N ALA A 180 -10.28 11.35 -4.79
CA ALA A 180 -9.15 11.11 -5.68
C ALA A 180 -8.89 12.32 -6.60
N PHE A 181 -7.63 12.57 -6.89
CA PHE A 181 -7.22 13.59 -7.86
C PHE A 181 -6.76 12.91 -9.16
N ARG A 182 -7.32 13.34 -10.29
CA ARG A 182 -6.90 12.95 -11.64
C ARG A 182 -6.70 14.22 -12.47
N PRO A 183 -5.50 14.47 -13.05
CA PRO A 183 -5.29 15.61 -13.95
C PRO A 183 -6.21 15.53 -15.16
N GLY A 184 -6.89 16.62 -15.51
CA GLY A 184 -7.76 16.71 -16.69
C GLY A 184 -9.14 16.08 -16.54
N GLY A 185 -9.58 15.79 -15.31
CA GLY A 185 -10.96 15.40 -14.99
C GLY A 185 -11.80 16.57 -14.55
#